data_1ed7edef72db77e52a5778734a54e797
#
_entry.id   1ed7edef72db77e52a5778734a54e797
#
_cell.length_a   1.000
_cell.length_b   1.000
_cell.length_c   1.000
_cell.angle_alpha   90.00
_cell.angle_beta   90.00
_cell.angle_gamma   90.00
#
_symmetry.space_group_name_H-M   'P 1'
#
loop_
_entity.id
_entity.type
_entity.pdbx_description
1 polymer ?
#
loop_
_entity_poly.entity_id
_entity_poly.type
_entity_poly.pdbx_seq_one_letter_code
_entity_poly.pdbx_strand_id
1 'polypeptide(L)' 'MKKSENKLTTCYTFLKCNSCQFSKKRKFSDGDVVFSSPENCSECDEKMMITKIFGVTMD' A
#
# COMPACT_ATOMS: atom_id res chain seq x y z
N MET A 1 -3.68 -9.61 -29.30
CA MET A 1 -3.62 -9.48 -28.66
C MET A 1 -3.77 -9.15 -27.74
N LYS A 2 -3.97 -9.32 -27.74
CA LYS A 2 -4.04 -9.12 -26.89
C LYS A 2 -3.82 -8.72 -26.07
N LYS A 3 -3.70 -8.65 -25.84
CA LYS A 3 -3.37 -8.43 -25.08
C LYS A 3 -3.14 -7.72 -24.02
N SER A 4 -2.90 -6.99 -24.09
CA SER A 4 -2.58 -6.04 -23.07
C SER A 4 -3.65 -5.95 -21.98
N GLU A 5 -4.85 -6.05 -22.37
CA GLU A 5 -5.92 -6.06 -21.38
C GLU A 5 -5.90 -7.31 -20.53
N ASN A 6 -5.09 -8.26 -20.90
CA ASN A 6 -4.94 -9.46 -20.11
C ASN A 6 -3.94 -9.29 -18.99
N LYS A 7 -3.22 -8.21 -19.01
CA LYS A 7 -2.26 -7.96 -17.95
C LYS A 7 -2.99 -7.50 -16.71
N LEU A 8 -2.70 -8.15 -15.62
CA LEU A 8 -3.28 -7.78 -14.35
C LEU A 8 -2.34 -6.83 -13.65
N THR A 9 -2.88 -5.68 -13.28
CA THR A 9 -2.11 -4.74 -12.48
C THR A 9 -2.65 -4.78 -11.08
N THR A 10 -1.81 -5.19 -10.16
CA THR A 10 -2.16 -5.19 -8.75
C THR A 10 -1.52 -3.99 -8.10
N CYS A 11 -2.34 -3.19 -7.46
CA CYS A 11 -1.83 -2.01 -6.76
C CYS A 11 -1.58 -2.37 -5.31
N TYR A 12 -0.51 -1.82 -4.76
CA TYR A 12 -0.13 -2.05 -3.38
C TYR A 12 0.02 -0.73 -2.67
N THR A 13 -0.36 -0.74 -1.42
CA THR A 13 -0.23 0.41 -0.54
C THR A 13 0.90 0.12 0.43
N PHE A 14 1.86 1.02 0.50
CA PHE A 14 3.01 0.87 1.39
C PHE A 14 2.84 1.81 2.57
N LEU A 15 2.85 1.22 3.77
CA LEU A 15 2.64 1.97 5.00
C LEU A 15 3.88 1.92 5.84
N LYS A 16 4.11 2.99 6.57
CA LYS A 16 5.26 3.06 7.44
C LYS A 16 4.87 3.73 8.75
N CYS A 17 5.36 3.16 9.85
CA CYS A 17 5.13 3.74 11.17
C CYS A 17 6.21 4.80 11.43
N ASN A 18 5.78 5.92 11.99
CA ASN A 18 6.71 6.99 12.29
C ASN A 18 7.42 6.79 13.61
N SER A 19 6.89 5.98 14.48
CA SER A 19 7.47 5.79 15.81
C SER A 19 8.51 4.69 15.84
N CYS A 20 8.18 3.52 15.32
CA CYS A 20 9.08 2.38 15.41
C CYS A 20 9.67 1.99 14.05
N GLN A 21 9.32 2.73 13.02
CA GLN A 21 9.82 2.52 11.66
C GLN A 21 9.43 1.18 11.06
N PHE A 22 8.43 0.55 11.64
CA PHE A 22 7.88 -0.65 11.06
C PHE A 22 7.18 -0.28 9.75
N SER A 23 7.34 -1.11 8.74
CA SER A 23 6.69 -0.86 7.46
C SER A 23 6.05 -2.15 6.97
N LYS A 24 5.03 -1.99 6.17
CA LYS A 24 4.39 -3.14 5.56
C LYS A 24 3.76 -2.73 4.23
N LYS A 25 3.49 -3.73 3.42
CA LYS A 25 2.85 -3.57 2.14
C LYS A 25 1.59 -4.42 2.13
N ARG A 26 0.52 -3.86 1.59
CA ARG A 26 -0.72 -4.61 1.44
C ARG A 26 -1.38 -4.23 0.14
N LYS A 27 -2.40 -4.99 -0.24
CA LYS A 27 -3.14 -4.66 -1.43
C LYS A 27 -3.85 -3.32 -1.26
N PHE A 28 -3.88 -2.56 -2.33
CA PHE A 28 -4.58 -1.29 -2.35
C PHE A 28 -6.07 -1.50 -2.13
N SER A 29 -6.66 -0.61 -1.37
CA SER A 29 -8.10 -0.56 -1.14
C SER A 29 -8.63 0.79 -1.57
N ASP A 30 -9.90 0.81 -1.98
CA ASP A 30 -10.54 2.08 -2.28
C ASP A 30 -10.47 2.98 -1.06
N GLY A 31 -10.13 4.20 -1.28
CA GLY A 31 -9.99 5.15 -0.20
C GLY A 31 -8.58 5.31 0.34
N ASP A 32 -7.66 4.47 -0.09
CA ASP A 32 -6.26 4.65 0.28
C ASP A 32 -5.71 5.90 -0.39
N VAL A 33 -5.15 6.78 0.41
CA VAL A 33 -4.60 8.04 -0.08
C VAL A 33 -3.24 8.22 0.56
N VAL A 34 -2.28 8.64 -0.26
CA VAL A 34 -0.93 8.91 0.23
C VAL A 34 -1.01 9.96 1.34
N PHE A 35 -0.24 9.74 2.39
CA PHE A 35 -0.18 10.59 3.59
C PHE A 35 -1.39 10.48 4.49
N SER A 36 -2.26 9.51 4.25
CA SER A 36 -3.33 9.23 5.21
C SER A 36 -2.90 8.10 6.14
N SER A 37 -3.62 7.94 7.24
CA SER A 37 -3.31 6.93 8.24
C SER A 37 -4.50 6.01 8.45
N PRO A 38 -4.70 5.03 7.56
CA PRO A 38 -5.88 4.20 7.63
C PRO A 38 -5.83 3.14 8.72
N GLU A 39 -4.67 2.82 9.24
CA GLU A 39 -4.56 1.78 10.24
C GLU A 39 -3.42 2.08 11.20
N ASN A 40 -3.36 1.30 12.26
CA ASN A 40 -2.35 1.48 13.29
C ASN A 40 -1.27 0.42 13.15
N CYS A 41 -0.09 0.77 13.66
CA CYS A 41 1.02 -0.16 13.69
C CYS A 41 0.74 -1.27 14.70
N SER A 42 1.03 -2.50 14.31
CA SER A 42 0.83 -3.63 15.23
C SER A 42 1.97 -3.78 16.22
N GLU A 43 3.06 -3.04 16.02
CA GLU A 43 4.23 -3.17 16.88
C GLU A 43 4.22 -2.18 18.02
N CYS A 44 3.81 -0.95 17.75
CA CYS A 44 3.84 0.10 18.77
C CYS A 44 2.51 0.80 18.92
N ASP A 45 1.50 0.38 18.17
CA ASP A 45 0.14 0.90 18.28
C ASP A 45 0.03 2.37 17.88
N GLU A 46 1.02 2.90 17.19
CA GLU A 46 0.95 4.24 16.65
C GLU A 46 0.38 4.20 15.25
N LYS A 47 0.01 5.36 14.74
CA LYS A 47 -0.58 5.43 13.41
C LYS A 47 0.45 5.17 12.34
N MET A 48 0.08 4.38 11.37
CA MET A 48 0.90 4.15 10.19
C MET A 48 0.39 5.04 9.07
N MET A 49 1.32 5.63 8.35
CA MET A 49 1.00 6.51 7.24
C MET A 49 1.32 5.84 5.93
N ILE A 50 0.45 6.05 4.95
CA ILE A 50 0.71 5.58 3.60
C ILE A 50 1.77 6.48 2.98
N THR A 51 2.93 5.90 2.66
CA THR A 51 4.02 6.69 2.10
C THR A 51 4.02 6.65 0.58
N LYS A 52 3.50 5.56 0.01
CA LYS A 52 3.39 5.49 -1.44
C LYS A 52 2.38 4.42 -1.81
N ILE A 53 1.87 4.55 -3.01
CA ILE A 53 0.98 3.56 -3.61
C ILE A 53 1.56 3.27 -4.99
N PHE A 54 1.73 2.02 -5.32
CA PHE A 54 2.35 1.65 -6.59
C PHE A 54 1.68 0.42 -7.16
N GLY A 55 1.82 0.28 -8.47
CA GLY A 55 1.24 -0.86 -9.16
C GLY A 55 2.31 -1.79 -9.66
N VAL A 56 1.99 -3.07 -9.63
CA VAL A 56 2.86 -4.11 -10.19
C VAL A 56 2.10 -4.79 -11.30
N THR A 57 2.68 -4.81 -12.47
CA THR A 57 2.05 -5.46 -13.61
C THR A 57 2.48 -6.90 -13.66
N MET A 58 1.49 -7.77 -13.76
CA MET A 58 1.72 -9.21 -13.88
C MET A 58 1.52 -9.62 -15.32
N ASP A 59 2.48 -10.29 -15.88
CA ASP A 59 2.37 -10.81 -17.24
C ASP A 59 2.02 -12.27 -17.26
#